data_4ca0f57cffa376826c45b423a774a006
#
_entry.id   4ca0f57cffa376826c45b423a774a006
#
_cell.length_a   1.000
_cell.length_b   1.000
_cell.length_c   1.000
_cell.angle_alpha   90.00
_cell.angle_beta   90.00
_cell.angle_gamma   90.00
#
_symmetry.space_group_name_H-M   'P 1'
#
loop_
_entity.id
_entity.type
_entity.pdbx_description
1 polymer ?
#
loop_
_entity_poly.entity_id
_entity_poly.type
_entity_poly.pdbx_seq_one_letter_code
_entity_poly.pdbx_strand_id
1 'polypeptide(L)'
;MENLSKNKKDNVNSLVIGGGFGGIASALRLKALGHDVTLIERLEALGGRAQVFNRNGFKHDAGPTVITAPFLFDELFELFNEKREDFVQFKALEPWYRFHFHNGETFDYSSTVEKTKKEMEKFSREDAKNYDNFLKASQDIFDIGFTKLADKPFVSFLFMLKQIPALLKLKSYLTVAQLVNKHIKNPNLRAAFSIHPLLVGGNPFSTTSIYALIHFLERNWGVYFSMGGTGKLVQELTKLLERSGVKIIYNTDIVSCYEKNNKIQKIESSNGQFFYPDNVIFNGDPPTFYNEILKSKNKIKKRKKFLPEKLTTYSMGMFVLFFGTKKTYPKIAHHSIWLGKRFKSLLKDIFDNKILSDDFSLYIHRPTATDQSFAPKGCDSFYVLCPVPNLLGKVDWDVESIPLKNRIIEALDKSILPNLKETICEEFWMSPVDFKNNYRSTHGAGFSIAPIFSQSAWFRYHNKDPHIDNLYFAAAGAHPGAGVPGVLSSAKIVESLIK
;
A
#
# COMPACT_ATOMS: atom_id res chain seq x y z
N MET A 1 42.54 8.34 -42.88
CA MET A 1 42.30 8.65 -41.47
C MET A 1 40.87 9.17 -41.35
N GLU A 2 39.89 8.25 -41.22
CA GLU A 2 38.48 8.58 -41.07
C GLU A 2 38.17 8.72 -39.58
N ASN A 3 37.74 9.92 -39.19
CA ASN A 3 37.27 10.28 -37.86
C ASN A 3 35.98 9.52 -37.55
N LEU A 4 36.04 8.42 -36.82
CA LEU A 4 34.90 7.85 -36.10
C LEU A 4 34.61 8.70 -34.86
N SER A 5 33.91 9.81 -35.04
CA SER A 5 33.19 10.47 -33.93
C SER A 5 32.06 9.56 -33.49
N LYS A 6 32.31 8.71 -32.50
CA LYS A 6 31.23 8.06 -31.74
C LYS A 6 30.38 9.17 -31.15
N ASN A 7 29.20 9.41 -31.70
CA ASN A 7 28.13 10.16 -31.04
C ASN A 7 27.92 9.53 -29.65
N LYS A 8 28.45 10.13 -28.60
CA LYS A 8 27.99 9.93 -27.25
C LYS A 8 26.51 10.36 -27.26
N LYS A 9 25.59 9.41 -27.31
CA LYS A 9 24.21 9.69 -26.89
C LYS A 9 24.35 10.23 -25.47
N ASP A 10 24.00 11.50 -25.25
CA ASP A 10 23.92 12.05 -23.91
C ASP A 10 22.98 11.15 -23.11
N ASN A 11 23.47 10.55 -22.02
CA ASN A 11 22.67 9.69 -21.19
C ASN A 11 21.53 10.51 -20.57
N VAL A 12 20.29 10.07 -20.73
CA VAL A 12 19.11 10.73 -20.17
C VAL A 12 19.20 10.71 -18.65
N ASN A 13 19.20 11.91 -18.05
CA ASN A 13 19.29 12.09 -16.60
C ASN A 13 17.88 11.99 -15.97
N SER A 14 17.63 10.98 -15.17
CA SER A 14 16.35 10.78 -14.49
C SER A 14 16.48 10.89 -12.98
N LEU A 15 15.65 11.74 -12.39
CA LEU A 15 15.60 11.94 -10.94
C LEU A 15 14.35 11.27 -10.36
N VAL A 16 14.55 10.35 -9.42
CA VAL A 16 13.48 9.72 -8.65
C VAL A 16 13.43 10.33 -7.25
N ILE A 17 12.27 10.86 -6.86
CA ILE A 17 12.05 11.51 -5.57
C ILE A 17 11.19 10.61 -4.70
N GLY A 18 11.79 10.08 -3.63
CA GLY A 18 11.19 9.14 -2.68
C GLY A 18 11.56 7.68 -2.98
N GLY A 19 12.09 7.02 -1.95
CA GLY A 19 12.61 5.65 -1.99
C GLY A 19 11.65 4.58 -1.50
N GLY A 20 10.33 4.77 -1.62
CA GLY A 20 9.35 3.68 -1.43
C GLY A 20 9.40 2.67 -2.58
N PHE A 21 8.67 1.56 -2.50
CA PHE A 21 8.70 0.51 -3.53
C PHE A 21 8.45 1.02 -4.96
N GLY A 22 7.56 1.99 -5.15
CA GLY A 22 7.33 2.59 -6.47
C GLY A 22 8.54 3.37 -6.98
N GLY A 23 9.26 4.06 -6.09
CA GLY A 23 10.49 4.79 -6.43
C GLY A 23 11.65 3.85 -6.73
N ILE A 24 11.87 2.85 -5.88
CA ILE A 24 12.87 1.79 -6.08
C ILE A 24 12.65 1.10 -7.43
N ALA A 25 11.42 0.65 -7.69
CA ALA A 25 11.06 -0.02 -8.95
C ALA A 25 11.25 0.89 -10.17
N SER A 26 10.89 2.19 -10.05
CA SER A 26 11.10 3.15 -11.13
C SER A 26 12.59 3.37 -11.41
N ALA A 27 13.40 3.50 -10.36
CA ALA A 27 14.84 3.71 -10.50
C ALA A 27 15.51 2.50 -11.19
N LEU A 28 15.18 1.26 -10.78
CA LEU A 28 15.70 0.03 -11.39
C LEU A 28 15.28 -0.06 -12.87
N ARG A 29 13.99 0.17 -13.18
CA ARG A 29 13.47 0.10 -14.56
C ARG A 29 14.11 1.15 -15.47
N LEU A 30 14.27 2.39 -15.00
CA LEU A 30 14.94 3.43 -15.78
C LEU A 30 16.44 3.15 -15.95
N LYS A 31 17.08 2.59 -14.94
CA LYS A 31 18.49 2.16 -15.06
C LYS A 31 18.67 1.05 -16.10
N ALA A 32 17.76 0.09 -16.14
CA ALA A 32 17.72 -0.97 -17.15
C ALA A 32 17.49 -0.42 -18.57
N LEU A 33 16.84 0.73 -18.73
CA LEU A 33 16.73 1.47 -20.00
C LEU A 33 18.00 2.25 -20.38
N GLY A 34 19.03 2.25 -19.54
CA GLY A 34 20.29 2.95 -19.77
C GLY A 34 20.34 4.42 -19.32
N HIS A 35 19.38 4.86 -18.50
CA HIS A 35 19.39 6.22 -17.96
C HIS A 35 20.48 6.37 -16.88
N ASP A 36 20.96 7.60 -16.70
CA ASP A 36 21.65 8.01 -15.48
C ASP A 36 20.59 8.33 -14.43
N VAL A 37 20.54 7.49 -13.38
CA VAL A 37 19.48 7.58 -12.39
C VAL A 37 20.04 8.03 -11.04
N THR A 38 19.41 9.09 -10.49
CA THR A 38 19.62 9.52 -9.11
C THR A 38 18.31 9.33 -8.34
N LEU A 39 18.34 8.60 -7.22
CA LEU A 39 17.23 8.45 -6.29
C LEU A 39 17.50 9.28 -5.03
N ILE A 40 16.57 10.15 -4.66
CA ILE A 40 16.66 11.00 -3.47
C ILE A 40 15.63 10.54 -2.45
N GLU A 41 16.11 10.29 -1.22
CA GLU A 41 15.27 9.92 -0.09
C GLU A 41 15.49 10.89 1.08
N ARG A 42 14.38 11.32 1.68
CA ARG A 42 14.41 12.23 2.82
C ARG A 42 14.82 11.59 4.14
N LEU A 43 14.59 10.28 4.26
CA LEU A 43 14.93 9.49 5.44
C LEU A 43 16.35 8.92 5.32
N GLU A 44 16.82 8.31 6.39
CA GLU A 44 18.13 7.65 6.46
C GLU A 44 18.19 6.31 5.70
N ALA A 45 17.03 5.76 5.34
CA ALA A 45 16.91 4.48 4.63
C ALA A 45 15.79 4.52 3.60
N LEU A 46 15.91 3.70 2.53
CA LEU A 46 14.83 3.46 1.58
C LEU A 46 13.72 2.64 2.23
N GLY A 47 12.60 2.49 1.50
CA GLY A 47 11.44 1.70 1.90
C GLY A 47 10.17 2.53 2.07
N GLY A 48 10.28 3.81 2.38
CA GLY A 48 9.13 4.66 2.65
C GLY A 48 8.28 4.10 3.79
N ARG A 49 7.04 3.62 3.51
CA ARG A 49 6.19 2.95 4.50
C ARG A 49 6.64 1.54 4.88
N ALA A 50 7.61 0.97 4.16
CA ALA A 50 8.23 -0.33 4.46
C ALA A 50 9.46 -0.18 5.38
N GLN A 51 9.39 0.73 6.35
CA GLN A 51 10.42 0.88 7.39
C GLN A 51 10.42 -0.31 8.35
N VAL A 52 11.55 -0.51 9.00
CA VAL A 52 11.71 -1.50 10.08
C VAL A 52 12.29 -0.82 11.30
N PHE A 53 11.69 -1.06 12.44
CA PHE A 53 12.17 -0.56 13.71
C PHE A 53 12.82 -1.67 14.52
N ASN A 54 14.08 -1.47 14.93
CA ASN A 54 14.80 -2.40 15.81
C ASN A 54 14.87 -1.77 17.20
N ARG A 55 14.22 -2.40 18.19
CA ARG A 55 14.17 -1.92 19.57
C ARG A 55 14.32 -3.08 20.54
N ASN A 56 15.21 -2.96 21.51
CA ASN A 56 15.38 -3.92 22.62
C ASN A 56 15.42 -5.40 22.19
N GLY A 57 16.03 -5.70 21.02
CA GLY A 57 16.12 -7.05 20.46
C GLY A 57 14.90 -7.50 19.65
N PHE A 58 13.86 -6.68 19.55
CA PHE A 58 12.71 -6.91 18.70
C PHE A 58 12.86 -6.19 17.35
N LYS A 59 12.35 -6.81 16.28
CA LYS A 59 12.17 -6.20 14.96
C LYS A 59 10.69 -5.98 14.72
N HIS A 60 10.35 -4.81 14.20
CA HIS A 60 8.97 -4.46 13.87
C HIS A 60 8.91 -3.92 12.43
N ASP A 61 8.27 -4.67 11.53
CA ASP A 61 7.94 -4.17 10.20
C ASP A 61 6.84 -3.11 10.33
N ALA A 62 7.04 -1.93 9.73
CA ALA A 62 6.02 -0.86 9.74
C ALA A 62 4.91 -1.05 8.69
N GLY A 63 5.00 -2.10 7.88
CA GLY A 63 4.16 -2.43 6.71
C GLY A 63 4.97 -2.29 5.43
N PRO A 64 4.45 -2.62 4.27
CA PRO A 64 3.37 -3.57 4.02
C PRO A 64 3.82 -5.01 4.33
N THR A 65 3.07 -5.69 5.16
CA THR A 65 3.42 -7.03 5.68
C THR A 65 2.87 -8.18 4.84
N VAL A 66 1.88 -7.89 3.98
CA VAL A 66 1.22 -8.86 3.10
C VAL A 66 1.82 -8.79 1.71
N ILE A 67 2.47 -9.86 1.26
CA ILE A 67 3.02 -9.95 -0.09
C ILE A 67 2.10 -10.81 -0.95
N THR A 68 1.55 -10.18 -1.99
CA THR A 68 0.80 -10.83 -3.06
C THR A 68 1.47 -10.48 -4.40
N ALA A 69 1.21 -11.26 -5.46
CA ALA A 69 1.84 -11.06 -6.76
C ALA A 69 3.39 -10.98 -6.69
N PRO A 70 4.08 -12.01 -6.15
CA PRO A 70 5.53 -12.01 -5.92
C PRO A 70 6.35 -11.76 -7.18
N PHE A 71 5.86 -12.18 -8.36
CA PHE A 71 6.51 -12.02 -9.66
C PHE A 71 6.84 -10.54 -9.99
N LEU A 72 6.10 -9.57 -9.42
CA LEU A 72 6.42 -8.15 -9.62
C LEU A 72 7.75 -7.74 -8.97
N PHE A 73 8.19 -8.46 -7.94
CA PHE A 73 9.52 -8.32 -7.39
C PHE A 73 10.55 -9.12 -8.19
N ASP A 74 10.17 -10.33 -8.65
CA ASP A 74 11.04 -11.18 -9.48
C ASP A 74 11.47 -10.41 -10.74
N GLU A 75 10.53 -9.74 -11.43
CA GLU A 75 10.81 -8.86 -12.58
C GLU A 75 11.91 -7.83 -12.31
N LEU A 76 12.01 -7.25 -11.10
CA LEU A 76 13.02 -6.22 -10.81
C LEU A 76 14.44 -6.79 -10.76
N PHE A 77 14.60 -8.01 -10.26
CA PHE A 77 15.90 -8.71 -10.28
C PHE A 77 16.24 -9.22 -11.67
N GLU A 78 15.24 -9.73 -12.41
CA GLU A 78 15.39 -10.23 -13.79
C GLU A 78 15.87 -9.13 -14.76
N LEU A 79 15.54 -7.85 -14.53
CA LEU A 79 16.08 -6.72 -15.30
C LEU A 79 17.62 -6.69 -15.33
N PHE A 80 18.28 -7.29 -14.34
CA PHE A 80 19.73 -7.33 -14.17
C PHE A 80 20.28 -8.77 -14.22
N ASN A 81 19.51 -9.72 -14.81
CA ASN A 81 19.85 -11.13 -14.94
C ASN A 81 20.08 -11.84 -13.58
N GLU A 82 19.39 -11.39 -12.53
CA GLU A 82 19.42 -11.96 -11.19
C GLU A 82 18.08 -12.62 -10.84
N LYS A 83 18.09 -13.54 -9.87
CA LYS A 83 16.87 -14.14 -9.31
C LYS A 83 16.62 -13.61 -7.90
N ARG A 84 15.42 -13.09 -7.63
CA ARG A 84 15.07 -12.61 -6.29
C ARG A 84 15.29 -13.67 -5.21
N GLU A 85 15.00 -14.94 -5.50
CA GLU A 85 15.11 -16.05 -4.54
C GLU A 85 16.54 -16.29 -4.03
N ASP A 86 17.57 -15.86 -4.75
CA ASP A 86 18.96 -15.94 -4.26
C ASP A 86 19.26 -14.93 -3.14
N PHE A 87 18.42 -13.90 -2.98
CA PHE A 87 18.61 -12.81 -2.02
C PHE A 87 17.54 -12.76 -0.93
N VAL A 88 16.28 -13.02 -1.31
CA VAL A 88 15.12 -12.94 -0.42
C VAL A 88 14.17 -14.10 -0.68
N GLN A 89 13.90 -14.88 0.36
CA GLN A 89 12.94 -15.97 0.28
C GLN A 89 11.53 -15.48 0.64
N PHE A 90 10.53 -15.87 -0.16
CA PHE A 90 9.12 -15.69 0.15
C PHE A 90 8.51 -16.98 0.64
N LYS A 91 7.97 -16.98 1.87
CA LYS A 91 7.31 -18.14 2.46
C LYS A 91 5.80 -18.00 2.34
N ALA A 92 5.16 -18.99 1.71
CA ALA A 92 3.70 -19.05 1.64
C ALA A 92 3.10 -19.21 3.05
N LEU A 93 2.02 -18.50 3.31
CA LEU A 93 1.33 -18.51 4.61
C LEU A 93 0.11 -19.43 4.59
N GLU A 94 -0.18 -20.02 5.76
CA GLU A 94 -1.36 -20.83 6.02
C GLU A 94 -1.79 -20.68 7.49
N PRO A 95 -3.01 -20.25 7.84
CA PRO A 95 -3.93 -19.60 6.92
C PRO A 95 -3.38 -18.27 6.40
N TRP A 96 -3.96 -17.74 5.34
CA TRP A 96 -3.64 -16.39 4.87
C TRP A 96 -4.03 -15.34 5.88
N TYR A 97 -5.29 -15.43 6.38
CA TYR A 97 -5.80 -14.57 7.45
C TYR A 97 -6.65 -15.39 8.42
N ARG A 98 -6.51 -15.17 9.71
CA ARG A 98 -7.45 -15.64 10.74
C ARG A 98 -8.32 -14.48 11.18
N PHE A 99 -9.62 -14.60 10.99
CA PHE A 99 -10.60 -13.66 11.50
C PHE A 99 -11.05 -14.08 12.89
N HIS A 100 -11.09 -13.11 13.80
CA HIS A 100 -11.66 -13.23 15.14
C HIS A 100 -12.87 -12.31 15.21
N PHE A 101 -14.05 -12.86 15.38
CA PHE A 101 -15.29 -12.11 15.50
C PHE A 101 -15.58 -11.75 16.96
N HIS A 102 -16.35 -10.69 17.18
CA HIS A 102 -16.71 -10.19 18.52
C HIS A 102 -17.46 -11.20 19.40
N ASN A 103 -18.07 -12.22 18.80
CA ASN A 103 -18.78 -13.30 19.51
C ASN A 103 -17.89 -14.51 19.86
N GLY A 104 -16.57 -14.40 19.62
CA GLY A 104 -15.57 -15.44 19.90
C GLY A 104 -15.41 -16.48 18.79
N GLU A 105 -16.21 -16.44 17.72
CA GLU A 105 -16.03 -17.31 16.56
C GLU A 105 -14.77 -16.93 15.77
N THR A 106 -14.18 -17.91 15.08
CA THR A 106 -13.02 -17.71 14.21
C THR A 106 -13.26 -18.29 12.83
N PHE A 107 -12.72 -17.62 11.80
CA PHE A 107 -12.74 -18.05 10.42
C PHE A 107 -11.33 -17.99 9.83
N ASP A 108 -10.80 -19.11 9.34
CA ASP A 108 -9.53 -19.17 8.64
C ASP A 108 -9.76 -19.05 7.12
N TYR A 109 -9.31 -17.94 6.56
CA TYR A 109 -9.24 -17.78 5.11
C TYR A 109 -7.93 -18.43 4.63
N SER A 110 -8.06 -19.60 4.02
CA SER A 110 -6.98 -20.53 3.76
C SER A 110 -6.51 -20.55 2.31
N SER A 111 -5.36 -21.15 2.05
CA SER A 111 -4.69 -21.19 0.75
C SER A 111 -5.47 -21.97 -0.33
N THR A 112 -6.30 -22.93 0.04
CA THR A 112 -7.13 -23.67 -0.91
C THR A 112 -8.61 -23.33 -0.80
N VAL A 113 -9.35 -23.50 -1.92
CA VAL A 113 -10.78 -23.27 -1.97
C VAL A 113 -11.52 -24.25 -1.05
N GLU A 114 -11.09 -25.52 -1.03
CA GLU A 114 -11.69 -26.58 -0.23
C GLU A 114 -11.58 -26.29 1.27
N LYS A 115 -10.38 -25.90 1.75
CA LYS A 115 -10.19 -25.53 3.15
C LYS A 115 -11.05 -24.33 3.52
N THR A 116 -11.10 -23.30 2.66
CA THR A 116 -11.91 -22.11 2.89
C THR A 116 -13.39 -22.46 2.97
N LYS A 117 -13.92 -23.31 2.05
CA LYS A 117 -15.30 -23.78 2.09
C LYS A 117 -15.61 -24.56 3.37
N LYS A 118 -14.68 -25.43 3.81
CA LYS A 118 -14.83 -26.17 5.06
C LYS A 118 -14.94 -25.24 6.27
N GLU A 119 -14.16 -24.18 6.30
CA GLU A 119 -14.26 -23.14 7.34
C GLU A 119 -15.59 -22.38 7.25
N MET A 120 -16.07 -22.04 6.02
CA MET A 120 -17.35 -21.38 5.81
C MET A 120 -18.54 -22.23 6.25
N GLU A 121 -18.47 -23.56 6.13
CA GLU A 121 -19.55 -24.48 6.55
C GLU A 121 -19.86 -24.37 8.04
N LYS A 122 -18.92 -23.97 8.87
CA LYS A 122 -19.13 -23.68 10.30
C LYS A 122 -20.14 -22.54 10.52
N PHE A 123 -20.26 -21.63 9.55
CA PHE A 123 -21.13 -20.46 9.59
C PHE A 123 -22.39 -20.63 8.73
N SER A 124 -22.22 -21.18 7.51
CA SER A 124 -23.31 -21.34 6.53
C SER A 124 -22.91 -22.32 5.43
N ARG A 125 -23.60 -23.48 5.38
CA ARG A 125 -23.41 -24.44 4.28
C ARG A 125 -23.85 -23.87 2.93
N GLU A 126 -24.88 -23.00 2.92
CA GLU A 126 -25.32 -22.33 1.70
C GLU A 126 -24.25 -21.38 1.15
N ASP A 127 -23.65 -20.58 2.00
CA ASP A 127 -22.58 -19.64 1.58
C ASP A 127 -21.34 -20.40 1.10
N ALA A 128 -20.98 -21.52 1.73
CA ALA A 128 -19.90 -22.39 1.26
C ALA A 128 -20.15 -22.92 -0.16
N LYS A 129 -21.39 -23.31 -0.50
CA LYS A 129 -21.77 -23.71 -1.86
C LYS A 129 -21.72 -22.55 -2.85
N ASN A 130 -22.14 -21.35 -2.42
CA ASN A 130 -22.15 -20.14 -3.26
C ASN A 130 -20.78 -19.50 -3.44
N TYR A 131 -19.77 -19.92 -2.68
CA TYR A 131 -18.44 -19.34 -2.74
C TYR A 131 -17.81 -19.37 -4.13
N ASP A 132 -18.05 -20.44 -4.92
CA ASP A 132 -17.54 -20.54 -6.29
C ASP A 132 -18.09 -19.42 -7.20
N ASN A 133 -19.36 -19.01 -6.98
CA ASN A 133 -19.95 -17.91 -7.72
C ASN A 133 -19.29 -16.55 -7.37
N PHE A 134 -18.95 -16.36 -6.10
CA PHE A 134 -18.21 -15.18 -5.67
C PHE A 134 -16.77 -15.19 -6.23
N LEU A 135 -16.11 -16.33 -6.19
CA LEU A 135 -14.77 -16.52 -6.74
C LEU A 135 -14.75 -16.23 -8.24
N LYS A 136 -15.75 -16.77 -8.99
CA LYS A 136 -15.89 -16.50 -10.43
C LYS A 136 -16.11 -15.01 -10.72
N ALA A 137 -16.97 -14.35 -9.96
CA ALA A 137 -17.17 -12.89 -10.11
C ALA A 137 -15.89 -12.10 -9.85
N SER A 138 -15.10 -12.49 -8.84
CA SER A 138 -13.81 -11.88 -8.53
C SER A 138 -12.77 -12.14 -9.64
N GLN A 139 -12.77 -13.34 -10.23
CA GLN A 139 -11.94 -13.71 -11.36
C GLN A 139 -12.24 -12.85 -12.59
N ASP A 140 -13.52 -12.72 -12.95
CA ASP A 140 -13.92 -11.92 -14.13
C ASP A 140 -13.47 -10.45 -13.98
N ILE A 141 -13.51 -9.92 -12.76
CA ILE A 141 -13.00 -8.58 -12.45
C ILE A 141 -11.47 -8.55 -12.55
N PHE A 142 -10.79 -9.56 -12.03
CA PHE A 142 -9.33 -9.68 -12.05
C PHE A 142 -8.79 -9.76 -13.49
N ASP A 143 -9.38 -10.57 -14.35
CA ASP A 143 -8.97 -10.75 -15.75
C ASP A 143 -8.99 -9.45 -16.55
N ILE A 144 -9.90 -8.53 -16.20
CA ILE A 144 -9.98 -7.21 -16.83
C ILE A 144 -9.18 -6.18 -16.03
N GLY A 145 -9.44 -6.07 -14.73
CA GLY A 145 -8.91 -4.99 -13.89
C GLY A 145 -7.40 -5.11 -13.64
N PHE A 146 -6.91 -6.32 -13.42
CA PHE A 146 -5.48 -6.57 -13.19
C PHE A 146 -4.76 -6.99 -14.47
N THR A 147 -5.18 -8.09 -15.09
CA THR A 147 -4.43 -8.69 -16.21
C THR A 147 -4.39 -7.78 -17.43
N LYS A 148 -5.48 -7.06 -17.74
CA LYS A 148 -5.53 -6.22 -18.95
C LYS A 148 -5.24 -4.75 -18.71
N LEU A 149 -5.48 -4.22 -17.51
CA LEU A 149 -5.52 -2.78 -17.27
C LEU A 149 -4.55 -2.27 -16.20
N ALA A 150 -4.04 -3.11 -15.30
CA ALA A 150 -3.22 -2.62 -14.19
C ALA A 150 -1.87 -2.01 -14.61
N ASP A 151 -1.32 -2.45 -15.74
CA ASP A 151 -0.05 -1.95 -16.31
C ASP A 151 -0.25 -0.99 -17.50
N LYS A 152 -1.50 -0.56 -17.78
CA LYS A 152 -1.81 0.36 -18.89
C LYS A 152 -2.01 1.79 -18.39
N PRO A 153 -1.42 2.78 -19.08
CA PRO A 153 -1.62 4.17 -18.73
C PRO A 153 -3.03 4.66 -19.08
N PHE A 154 -3.75 5.21 -18.11
CA PHE A 154 -5.05 5.83 -18.32
C PHE A 154 -4.91 7.34 -18.63
N VAL A 155 -4.09 7.69 -19.63
CA VAL A 155 -3.84 9.08 -20.03
C VAL A 155 -4.89 9.62 -21.03
N SER A 156 -5.65 8.74 -21.71
CA SER A 156 -6.66 9.13 -22.70
C SER A 156 -8.07 8.88 -22.20
N PHE A 157 -8.91 9.91 -22.27
CA PHE A 157 -10.34 9.78 -21.95
C PHE A 157 -11.07 8.84 -22.92
N LEU A 158 -10.69 8.83 -24.20
CA LEU A 158 -11.23 7.86 -25.18
C LEU A 158 -10.87 6.41 -24.82
N PHE A 159 -9.67 6.17 -24.27
CA PHE A 159 -9.33 4.84 -23.77
C PHE A 159 -10.25 4.44 -22.61
N MET A 160 -10.53 5.34 -21.68
CA MET A 160 -11.49 5.10 -20.59
C MET A 160 -12.90 4.81 -21.11
N LEU A 161 -13.40 5.58 -22.11
CA LEU A 161 -14.72 5.33 -22.70
C LEU A 161 -14.84 3.94 -23.31
N LYS A 162 -13.78 3.43 -23.95
CA LYS A 162 -13.74 2.06 -24.49
C LYS A 162 -13.86 0.97 -23.42
N GLN A 163 -13.54 1.27 -22.16
CA GLN A 163 -13.66 0.31 -21.06
C GLN A 163 -15.08 0.28 -20.45
N ILE A 164 -15.93 1.27 -20.72
CA ILE A 164 -17.28 1.37 -20.10
C ILE A 164 -18.11 0.08 -20.28
N PRO A 165 -18.22 -0.54 -21.46
CA PRO A 165 -19.01 -1.76 -21.61
C PRO A 165 -18.51 -2.90 -20.71
N ALA A 166 -17.18 -3.08 -20.60
CA ALA A 166 -16.57 -4.05 -19.72
C ALA A 166 -16.85 -3.75 -18.25
N LEU A 167 -16.70 -2.49 -17.81
CA LEU A 167 -16.97 -2.04 -16.46
C LEU A 167 -18.46 -2.23 -16.06
N LEU A 168 -19.38 -2.00 -16.97
CA LEU A 168 -20.81 -2.23 -16.76
C LEU A 168 -21.12 -3.74 -16.62
N LYS A 169 -20.55 -4.58 -17.50
CA LYS A 169 -20.67 -6.04 -17.43
C LYS A 169 -20.16 -6.57 -16.09
N LEU A 170 -19.05 -6.05 -15.59
CA LEU A 170 -18.47 -6.40 -14.28
C LEU A 170 -19.21 -5.78 -13.10
N LYS A 171 -20.25 -4.99 -13.34
CA LYS A 171 -21.02 -4.30 -12.29
C LYS A 171 -20.14 -3.38 -11.41
N SER A 172 -19.14 -2.74 -12.02
CA SER A 172 -18.16 -1.89 -11.33
C SER A 172 -18.76 -0.67 -10.62
N TYR A 173 -20.03 -0.36 -10.90
CA TYR A 173 -20.84 0.64 -10.20
C TYR A 173 -21.32 0.20 -8.80
N LEU A 174 -21.23 -1.11 -8.48
CA LEU A 174 -21.48 -1.60 -7.14
C LEU A 174 -20.29 -1.30 -6.23
N THR A 175 -20.54 -1.36 -4.91
CA THR A 175 -19.46 -1.42 -3.92
C THR A 175 -19.00 -2.87 -3.71
N VAL A 176 -17.81 -3.05 -3.13
CA VAL A 176 -17.32 -4.39 -2.76
C VAL A 176 -18.31 -5.08 -1.82
N ALA A 177 -18.80 -4.36 -0.79
CA ALA A 177 -19.80 -4.93 0.15
C ALA A 177 -21.11 -5.35 -0.56
N GLN A 178 -21.57 -4.58 -1.54
CA GLN A 178 -22.74 -4.93 -2.35
C GLN A 178 -22.48 -6.17 -3.22
N LEU A 179 -21.28 -6.30 -3.79
CA LEU A 179 -20.92 -7.51 -4.55
C LEU A 179 -20.88 -8.74 -3.65
N VAL A 180 -20.21 -8.67 -2.51
CA VAL A 180 -20.13 -9.76 -1.52
C VAL A 180 -21.53 -10.16 -1.06
N ASN A 181 -22.39 -9.19 -0.75
CA ASN A 181 -23.76 -9.44 -0.29
C ASN A 181 -24.65 -10.19 -1.31
N LYS A 182 -24.32 -10.16 -2.61
CA LYS A 182 -25.03 -10.94 -3.63
C LYS A 182 -24.74 -12.43 -3.55
N HIS A 183 -23.60 -12.81 -3.02
CA HIS A 183 -23.11 -14.19 -3.02
C HIS A 183 -23.08 -14.82 -1.62
N ILE A 184 -22.90 -14.02 -0.59
CA ILE A 184 -22.72 -14.44 0.81
C ILE A 184 -23.85 -13.85 1.65
N LYS A 185 -24.46 -14.67 2.52
CA LYS A 185 -25.59 -14.27 3.38
C LYS A 185 -25.18 -14.08 4.84
N ASN A 186 -24.30 -14.94 5.36
CA ASN A 186 -23.87 -14.88 6.75
C ASN A 186 -23.12 -13.55 7.04
N PRO A 187 -23.49 -12.80 8.10
CA PRO A 187 -22.92 -11.48 8.37
C PRO A 187 -21.43 -11.51 8.69
N ASN A 188 -20.92 -12.53 9.39
CA ASN A 188 -19.51 -12.68 9.70
C ASN A 188 -18.69 -12.93 8.42
N LEU A 189 -19.15 -13.84 7.55
CA LEU A 189 -18.52 -14.10 6.27
C LEU A 189 -18.59 -12.88 5.33
N ARG A 190 -19.69 -12.11 5.34
CA ARG A 190 -19.78 -10.82 4.61
C ARG A 190 -18.71 -9.85 5.06
N ALA A 191 -18.54 -9.70 6.37
CA ALA A 191 -17.50 -8.83 6.92
C ALA A 191 -16.12 -9.31 6.50
N ALA A 192 -15.82 -10.61 6.64
CA ALA A 192 -14.53 -11.19 6.26
C ALA A 192 -14.21 -11.01 4.78
N PHE A 193 -15.11 -11.31 3.85
CA PHE A 193 -14.86 -11.16 2.42
C PHE A 193 -14.94 -9.71 1.90
N SER A 194 -15.42 -8.77 2.74
CA SER A 194 -15.46 -7.34 2.39
C SER A 194 -14.23 -6.56 2.82
N ILE A 195 -13.24 -7.13 3.51
CA ILE A 195 -12.14 -6.36 4.10
C ILE A 195 -11.09 -5.90 3.09
N HIS A 196 -10.94 -6.56 1.94
CA HIS A 196 -9.85 -6.31 1.01
C HIS A 196 -9.64 -4.83 0.64
N PRO A 197 -10.68 -4.00 0.45
CA PRO A 197 -10.48 -2.56 0.25
C PRO A 197 -9.72 -1.87 1.37
N LEU A 198 -9.86 -2.31 2.62
CA LEU A 198 -9.15 -1.73 3.76
C LEU A 198 -7.63 -1.89 3.64
N LEU A 199 -7.17 -2.96 2.98
CA LEU A 199 -5.74 -3.21 2.71
C LEU A 199 -5.12 -2.17 1.76
N VAL A 200 -5.96 -1.41 1.06
CA VAL A 200 -5.56 -0.35 0.11
C VAL A 200 -6.21 1.00 0.42
N GLY A 201 -6.70 1.18 1.63
CA GLY A 201 -7.23 2.44 2.15
C GLY A 201 -8.67 2.77 1.75
N GLY A 202 -9.45 1.77 1.34
CA GLY A 202 -10.85 1.94 0.93
C GLY A 202 -11.86 1.43 1.96
N ASN A 203 -12.98 2.14 2.08
CA ASN A 203 -14.15 1.65 2.80
C ASN A 203 -14.94 0.69 1.90
N PRO A 204 -15.15 -0.59 2.24
CA PRO A 204 -15.85 -1.56 1.40
C PRO A 204 -17.29 -1.16 1.04
N PHE A 205 -17.89 -0.26 1.81
CA PHE A 205 -19.24 0.25 1.56
C PHE A 205 -19.30 1.43 0.57
N SER A 206 -18.15 2.00 0.17
CA SER A 206 -18.01 3.06 -0.84
C SER A 206 -16.99 2.76 -1.94
N THR A 207 -16.10 1.80 -1.72
CA THR A 207 -15.11 1.38 -2.72
C THR A 207 -15.76 0.56 -3.82
N THR A 208 -15.46 0.89 -5.08
CA THR A 208 -15.98 0.17 -6.26
C THR A 208 -15.66 -1.33 -6.21
N SER A 209 -16.58 -2.16 -6.69
CA SER A 209 -16.44 -3.62 -6.73
C SER A 209 -15.24 -4.11 -7.55
N ILE A 210 -14.60 -3.27 -8.34
CA ILE A 210 -13.34 -3.59 -9.03
C ILE A 210 -12.29 -4.10 -8.02
N TYR A 211 -12.26 -3.57 -6.82
CA TYR A 211 -11.30 -3.99 -5.79
C TYR A 211 -11.56 -5.39 -5.22
N ALA A 212 -12.66 -6.05 -5.59
CA ALA A 212 -12.84 -7.48 -5.35
C ALA A 212 -11.85 -8.36 -6.15
N LEU A 213 -11.16 -7.77 -7.16
CA LEU A 213 -10.03 -8.43 -7.83
C LEU A 213 -8.95 -8.91 -6.85
N ILE A 214 -8.78 -8.23 -5.71
CA ILE A 214 -7.76 -8.59 -4.71
C ILE A 214 -8.04 -9.99 -4.17
N HIS A 215 -9.31 -10.35 -3.97
CA HIS A 215 -9.68 -11.70 -3.54
C HIS A 215 -9.19 -12.78 -4.52
N PHE A 216 -9.36 -12.56 -5.83
CA PHE A 216 -8.87 -13.52 -6.83
C PHE A 216 -7.34 -13.44 -7.01
N LEU A 217 -6.76 -12.26 -6.88
CA LEU A 217 -5.30 -12.06 -6.92
C LEU A 217 -4.59 -12.94 -5.86
N GLU A 218 -5.11 -12.96 -4.63
CA GLU A 218 -4.62 -13.83 -3.57
C GLU A 218 -4.82 -15.31 -3.92
N ARG A 219 -5.97 -15.68 -4.49
CA ARG A 219 -6.21 -17.07 -4.96
C ARG A 219 -5.28 -17.51 -6.07
N ASN A 220 -4.92 -16.60 -6.97
CA ASN A 220 -4.10 -16.92 -8.12
C ASN A 220 -2.61 -17.08 -7.77
N TRP A 221 -2.10 -16.23 -6.86
CA TRP A 221 -0.67 -16.21 -6.54
C TRP A 221 -0.35 -16.53 -5.09
N GLY A 222 -1.32 -16.56 -4.19
CA GLY A 222 -1.11 -16.80 -2.76
C GLY A 222 -0.79 -15.52 -1.98
N VAL A 223 -0.61 -15.74 -0.68
CA VAL A 223 -0.18 -14.73 0.29
C VAL A 223 1.13 -15.20 0.92
N TYR A 224 2.13 -14.35 0.90
CA TYR A 224 3.49 -14.66 1.32
C TYR A 224 3.98 -13.69 2.37
N PHE A 225 4.97 -14.16 3.12
CA PHE A 225 5.82 -13.37 3.99
C PHE A 225 7.25 -13.37 3.44
N SER A 226 7.89 -12.20 3.42
CA SER A 226 9.31 -12.07 3.11
C SER A 226 10.12 -12.51 4.32
N MET A 227 10.93 -13.55 4.22
CA MET A 227 11.80 -13.99 5.31
C MET A 227 12.80 -12.87 5.68
N GLY A 228 12.90 -12.58 6.96
CA GLY A 228 13.60 -11.39 7.48
C GLY A 228 12.79 -10.11 7.42
N GLY A 229 11.51 -10.19 6.99
CA GLY A 229 10.55 -9.08 6.92
C GLY A 229 10.67 -8.21 5.68
N THR A 230 9.81 -7.21 5.61
CA THR A 230 9.79 -6.21 4.53
C THR A 230 11.11 -5.43 4.47
N GLY A 231 11.76 -5.23 5.62
CA GLY A 231 13.07 -4.57 5.69
C GLY A 231 14.17 -5.32 4.98
N LYS A 232 14.19 -6.66 5.06
CA LYS A 232 15.15 -7.48 4.30
C LYS A 232 14.95 -7.31 2.80
N LEU A 233 13.69 -7.32 2.34
CA LEU A 233 13.35 -7.09 0.94
C LEU A 233 13.82 -5.70 0.47
N VAL A 234 13.56 -4.64 1.25
CA VAL A 234 14.05 -3.28 0.94
C VAL A 234 15.57 -3.24 0.89
N GLN A 235 16.25 -3.89 1.85
CA GLN A 235 17.71 -3.95 1.89
C GLN A 235 18.30 -4.58 0.62
N GLU A 236 17.75 -5.71 0.17
CA GLU A 236 18.26 -6.39 -1.03
C GLU A 236 17.94 -5.61 -2.32
N LEU A 237 16.78 -4.95 -2.39
CA LEU A 237 16.47 -4.02 -3.49
C LEU A 237 17.39 -2.79 -3.47
N THR A 238 17.77 -2.28 -2.29
CA THR A 238 18.76 -1.18 -2.17
C THR A 238 20.12 -1.62 -2.69
N LYS A 239 20.59 -2.81 -2.32
CA LYS A 239 21.83 -3.36 -2.85
C LYS A 239 21.76 -3.57 -4.37
N LEU A 240 20.59 -3.96 -4.91
CA LEU A 240 20.38 -4.08 -6.35
C LEU A 240 20.50 -2.71 -7.05
N LEU A 241 19.92 -1.65 -6.47
CA LEU A 241 20.11 -0.27 -6.98
C LEU A 241 21.59 0.12 -7.01
N GLU A 242 22.32 -0.10 -5.91
CA GLU A 242 23.73 0.25 -5.77
C GLU A 242 24.61 -0.48 -6.81
N ARG A 243 24.50 -1.82 -6.91
CA ARG A 243 25.30 -2.59 -7.88
C ARG A 243 24.89 -2.38 -9.32
N SER A 244 23.67 -1.92 -9.59
CA SER A 244 23.24 -1.50 -10.92
C SER A 244 23.75 -0.09 -11.30
N GLY A 245 24.36 0.64 -10.37
CA GLY A 245 24.91 1.98 -10.59
C GLY A 245 23.88 3.11 -10.51
N VAL A 246 22.82 2.94 -9.73
CA VAL A 246 21.91 4.04 -9.34
C VAL A 246 22.57 4.84 -8.22
N LYS A 247 22.63 6.15 -8.38
CA LYS A 247 23.09 7.05 -7.31
C LYS A 247 21.98 7.27 -6.31
N ILE A 248 22.22 6.97 -5.02
CA ILE A 248 21.25 7.18 -3.94
C ILE A 248 21.73 8.33 -3.05
N ILE A 249 20.83 9.27 -2.72
CA ILE A 249 21.10 10.39 -1.83
C ILE A 249 20.08 10.33 -0.68
N TYR A 250 20.56 10.02 0.50
CA TYR A 250 19.76 9.95 1.73
C TYR A 250 19.69 11.28 2.47
N ASN A 251 18.83 11.36 3.49
CA ASN A 251 18.66 12.52 4.38
C ASN A 251 18.48 13.84 3.61
N THR A 252 17.82 13.76 2.43
CA THR A 252 17.68 14.91 1.54
C THR A 252 16.22 15.06 1.12
N ASP A 253 15.58 16.10 1.63
CA ASP A 253 14.20 16.41 1.31
C ASP A 253 14.11 17.34 0.10
N ILE A 254 13.18 17.11 -0.81
CA ILE A 254 12.90 18.01 -1.93
C ILE A 254 11.83 19.01 -1.50
N VAL A 255 12.22 20.30 -1.54
CA VAL A 255 11.37 21.41 -1.08
C VAL A 255 10.73 22.20 -2.22
N SER A 256 11.35 22.22 -3.40
CA SER A 256 10.83 22.98 -4.54
C SER A 256 11.16 22.33 -5.88
N CYS A 257 10.15 22.25 -6.75
CA CYS A 257 10.28 21.90 -8.16
C CYS A 257 9.82 23.08 -9.01
N TYR A 258 10.72 23.66 -9.78
CA TYR A 258 10.46 24.87 -10.60
C TYR A 258 10.05 24.47 -12.01
N GLU A 259 8.78 24.74 -12.34
CA GLU A 259 8.23 24.53 -13.68
C GLU A 259 8.40 25.78 -14.54
N LYS A 260 8.92 25.60 -15.77
CA LYS A 260 8.95 26.60 -16.83
C LYS A 260 8.75 25.90 -18.18
N ASN A 261 7.90 26.48 -19.04
CA ASN A 261 7.60 25.96 -20.38
C ASN A 261 7.13 24.50 -20.37
N ASN A 262 6.22 24.15 -19.46
CA ASN A 262 5.68 22.80 -19.26
C ASN A 262 6.72 21.72 -18.92
N LYS A 263 7.86 22.10 -18.36
CA LYS A 263 8.88 21.16 -17.86
C LYS A 263 9.38 21.58 -16.49
N ILE A 264 9.66 20.61 -15.63
CA ILE A 264 10.49 20.84 -14.45
C ILE A 264 11.92 21.05 -14.93
N GLN A 265 12.45 22.24 -14.72
CA GLN A 265 13.80 22.60 -15.15
C GLN A 265 14.80 22.57 -14.01
N LYS A 266 14.34 22.82 -12.79
CA LYS A 266 15.20 22.87 -11.61
C LYS A 266 14.46 22.31 -10.40
N ILE A 267 15.16 21.56 -9.60
CA ILE A 267 14.68 20.99 -8.34
C ILE A 267 15.61 21.41 -7.24
N GLU A 268 15.06 21.81 -6.10
CA GLU A 268 15.80 22.29 -4.94
C GLU A 268 15.54 21.40 -3.74
N SER A 269 16.60 20.97 -3.08
CA SER A 269 16.57 20.23 -1.84
C SER A 269 16.69 21.12 -0.60
N SER A 270 16.32 20.59 0.54
CA SER A 270 16.37 21.29 1.84
C SER A 270 17.77 21.75 2.27
N ASN A 271 18.81 21.08 1.76
CA ASN A 271 20.22 21.44 2.00
C ASN A 271 20.81 22.40 0.95
N GLY A 272 19.96 22.97 0.08
CA GLY A 272 20.36 23.96 -0.92
C GLY A 272 21.00 23.40 -2.19
N GLN A 273 21.00 22.08 -2.39
CA GLN A 273 21.46 21.47 -3.65
C GLN A 273 20.41 21.65 -4.75
N PHE A 274 20.89 21.79 -6.00
CA PHE A 274 20.06 21.91 -7.18
C PHE A 274 20.28 20.74 -8.13
N PHE A 275 19.17 20.26 -8.74
CA PHE A 275 19.16 19.20 -9.73
C PHE A 275 18.46 19.68 -11.01
N TYR A 276 18.94 19.22 -12.16
CA TYR A 276 18.46 19.60 -13.49
C TYR A 276 18.19 18.33 -14.32
N PRO A 277 17.12 17.57 -14.00
CA PRO A 277 16.82 16.30 -14.65
C PRO A 277 16.07 16.46 -15.97
N ASP A 278 16.26 15.51 -16.89
CA ASP A 278 15.43 15.34 -18.08
C ASP A 278 14.06 14.77 -17.71
N ASN A 279 14.01 13.81 -16.78
CA ASN A 279 12.79 13.21 -16.26
C ASN A 279 12.73 13.28 -14.74
N VAL A 280 11.54 13.54 -14.21
CA VAL A 280 11.25 13.58 -12.78
C VAL A 280 10.20 12.53 -12.45
N ILE A 281 10.53 11.56 -11.60
CA ILE A 281 9.61 10.56 -11.09
C ILE A 281 9.35 10.82 -9.61
N PHE A 282 8.09 11.11 -9.26
CA PHE A 282 7.71 11.38 -7.89
C PHE A 282 7.01 10.16 -7.28
N ASN A 283 7.58 9.61 -6.20
CA ASN A 283 7.03 8.47 -5.46
C ASN A 283 6.33 8.88 -4.15
N GLY A 284 6.27 10.16 -3.83
CA GLY A 284 5.49 10.69 -2.71
C GLY A 284 4.00 10.82 -3.03
N ASP A 285 3.25 11.45 -2.14
CA ASP A 285 1.82 11.68 -2.31
C ASP A 285 1.56 12.79 -3.36
N PRO A 286 0.83 12.54 -4.47
CA PRO A 286 0.60 13.54 -5.50
C PRO A 286 -0.01 14.85 -5.00
N PRO A 287 -1.02 14.87 -4.08
CA PRO A 287 -1.51 16.12 -3.51
C PRO A 287 -0.41 16.95 -2.83
N THR A 288 0.49 16.31 -2.08
CA THR A 288 1.64 17.00 -1.45
C THR A 288 2.56 17.62 -2.49
N PHE A 289 2.85 16.92 -3.59
CA PHE A 289 3.66 17.47 -4.68
C PHE A 289 3.07 18.77 -5.22
N TYR A 290 1.78 18.72 -5.55
CA TYR A 290 1.12 19.87 -6.15
C TYR A 290 0.91 21.05 -5.20
N ASN A 291 0.64 20.79 -3.94
CA ASN A 291 0.31 21.82 -2.96
C ASN A 291 1.55 22.46 -2.33
N GLU A 292 2.60 21.66 -2.08
CA GLU A 292 3.75 22.09 -1.29
C GLU A 292 5.04 22.27 -2.12
N ILE A 293 5.31 21.33 -3.05
CA ILE A 293 6.62 21.22 -3.72
C ILE A 293 6.67 21.99 -5.04
N LEU A 294 5.62 21.89 -5.86
CA LEU A 294 5.63 22.48 -7.19
C LEU A 294 5.53 24.02 -7.15
N LYS A 295 6.51 24.70 -7.74
CA LYS A 295 6.54 26.14 -7.97
C LYS A 295 6.24 26.44 -9.44
N SER A 296 4.98 26.83 -9.71
CA SER A 296 4.50 27.19 -11.05
C SER A 296 3.54 28.35 -10.98
N LYS A 297 3.70 29.34 -11.87
CA LYS A 297 2.80 30.49 -11.96
C LYS A 297 1.35 30.08 -12.30
N ASN A 298 1.19 28.96 -13.01
CA ASN A 298 -0.11 28.44 -13.46
C ASN A 298 -0.64 27.27 -12.61
N LYS A 299 0.04 26.98 -11.52
CA LYS A 299 -0.21 25.83 -10.64
C LYS A 299 -1.68 25.66 -10.24
N ILE A 300 -2.34 26.76 -9.84
CA ILE A 300 -3.71 26.73 -9.31
C ILE A 300 -4.76 26.51 -10.41
N LYS A 301 -4.62 27.13 -11.56
CA LYS A 301 -5.62 27.06 -12.65
C LYS A 301 -5.64 25.71 -13.36
N LYS A 302 -4.46 25.10 -13.60
CA LYS A 302 -4.33 23.84 -14.36
C LYS A 302 -4.80 22.62 -13.54
N ARG A 303 -4.68 22.66 -12.19
CA ARG A 303 -4.86 21.46 -11.34
C ARG A 303 -6.20 21.37 -10.64
N LYS A 304 -6.85 22.48 -10.32
CA LYS A 304 -8.24 22.48 -9.82
C LYS A 304 -9.23 21.80 -10.77
N LYS A 305 -8.87 21.63 -12.04
CA LYS A 305 -9.74 21.07 -13.05
C LYS A 305 -9.84 19.54 -13.00
N PHE A 306 -8.79 18.83 -12.53
CA PHE A 306 -8.75 17.37 -12.61
C PHE A 306 -9.26 16.69 -11.32
N LEU A 307 -8.76 17.08 -10.14
CA LEU A 307 -9.23 16.56 -8.85
C LEU A 307 -9.19 17.71 -7.82
N PRO A 308 -10.27 18.50 -7.70
CA PRO A 308 -10.32 19.57 -6.70
C PRO A 308 -10.21 19.02 -5.29
N GLU A 309 -9.34 19.60 -4.46
CA GLU A 309 -9.11 19.13 -3.10
C GLU A 309 -10.39 19.02 -2.26
N LYS A 310 -11.32 20.00 -2.44
CA LYS A 310 -12.64 19.99 -1.79
C LYS A 310 -13.53 18.79 -2.13
N LEU A 311 -13.29 18.14 -3.28
CA LEU A 311 -14.03 16.95 -3.75
C LEU A 311 -13.21 15.67 -3.59
N THR A 312 -11.98 15.78 -3.08
CA THR A 312 -11.10 14.63 -2.89
C THR A 312 -11.42 13.94 -1.57
N THR A 313 -11.72 12.65 -1.68
CA THR A 313 -11.86 11.76 -0.52
C THR A 313 -10.51 11.09 -0.26
N TYR A 314 -9.98 11.24 0.95
CA TYR A 314 -8.74 10.59 1.37
C TYR A 314 -9.04 9.28 2.09
N SER A 315 -8.09 8.35 2.07
CA SER A 315 -8.17 7.12 2.85
C SER A 315 -8.19 7.40 4.35
N MET A 316 -8.51 6.40 5.14
CA MET A 316 -8.38 6.49 6.59
C MET A 316 -6.94 6.82 7.00
N GLY A 317 -6.79 7.36 8.19
CA GLY A 317 -5.54 7.37 8.95
C GLY A 317 -5.29 5.99 9.57
N MET A 318 -4.10 5.79 10.08
CA MET A 318 -3.72 4.57 10.78
C MET A 318 -3.11 4.92 12.12
N PHE A 319 -3.59 4.25 13.17
CA PHE A 319 -2.89 4.15 14.43
C PHE A 319 -2.24 2.77 14.48
N VAL A 320 -0.93 2.73 14.58
CA VAL A 320 -0.17 1.49 14.56
C VAL A 320 0.55 1.33 15.89
N LEU A 321 0.18 0.29 16.63
CA LEU A 321 0.81 -0.09 17.87
C LEU A 321 1.79 -1.23 17.60
N PHE A 322 3.02 -1.07 18.01
CA PHE A 322 4.07 -2.08 17.99
C PHE A 322 4.37 -2.50 19.40
N PHE A 323 4.53 -3.80 19.63
CA PHE A 323 4.98 -4.28 20.94
C PHE A 323 5.71 -5.64 20.86
N GLY A 324 6.60 -5.86 21.81
CA GLY A 324 7.24 -7.12 22.11
C GLY A 324 6.70 -7.72 23.40
N THR A 325 6.59 -9.04 23.48
CA THR A 325 6.11 -9.75 24.67
C THR A 325 7.14 -10.76 25.17
N LYS A 326 7.25 -10.94 26.51
CA LYS A 326 8.08 -11.97 27.16
C LYS A 326 7.50 -13.39 27.05
N LYS A 327 6.44 -13.57 26.28
CA LYS A 327 5.68 -14.81 26.12
C LYS A 327 5.27 -14.97 24.66
N THR A 328 5.18 -16.23 24.19
CA THR A 328 4.65 -16.52 22.86
C THR A 328 3.14 -16.77 22.89
N TYR A 329 2.47 -16.43 21.77
CA TYR A 329 1.03 -16.61 21.56
C TYR A 329 0.76 -17.51 20.33
N PRO A 330 1.04 -18.83 20.40
CA PRO A 330 1.03 -19.72 19.24
C PRO A 330 -0.35 -19.87 18.56
N LYS A 331 -1.44 -19.52 19.26
CA LYS A 331 -2.80 -19.54 18.70
C LYS A 331 -3.07 -18.38 17.76
N ILE A 332 -2.24 -17.33 17.76
CA ILE A 332 -2.39 -16.19 16.85
C ILE A 332 -1.71 -16.50 15.53
N ALA A 333 -2.45 -16.44 14.43
CA ALA A 333 -1.91 -16.65 13.10
C ALA A 333 -0.95 -15.51 12.70
N HIS A 334 -0.16 -15.71 11.64
CA HIS A 334 0.76 -14.71 11.12
C HIS A 334 0.03 -13.38 10.82
N HIS A 335 -1.11 -13.47 10.13
CA HIS A 335 -2.06 -12.38 9.96
C HIS A 335 -3.37 -12.72 10.66
N SER A 336 -3.79 -11.88 11.56
CA SER A 336 -5.07 -12.00 12.25
C SER A 336 -5.87 -10.71 12.11
N ILE A 337 -7.18 -10.82 11.95
CA ILE A 337 -8.09 -9.69 11.84
C ILE A 337 -9.13 -9.82 12.94
N TRP A 338 -9.08 -8.90 13.89
CA TRP A 338 -10.04 -8.83 14.97
C TRP A 338 -11.13 -7.83 14.61
N LEU A 339 -12.37 -8.31 14.42
CA LEU A 339 -13.50 -7.51 14.01
C LEU A 339 -14.38 -7.14 15.20
N GLY A 340 -14.52 -5.83 15.42
CA GLY A 340 -15.45 -5.28 16.40
C GLY A 340 -16.93 -5.48 15.98
N LYS A 341 -17.84 -5.24 16.93
CA LYS A 341 -19.28 -5.45 16.75
C LYS A 341 -19.90 -4.56 15.66
N ARG A 342 -19.46 -3.30 15.55
CA ARG A 342 -20.08 -2.26 14.69
C ARG A 342 -19.38 -2.08 13.34
N PHE A 343 -18.98 -3.15 12.65
CA PHE A 343 -18.13 -3.08 11.46
C PHE A 343 -18.53 -1.97 10.46
N LYS A 344 -19.80 -1.94 10.01
CA LYS A 344 -20.27 -0.96 9.02
C LYS A 344 -20.33 0.48 9.60
N SER A 345 -20.90 0.65 10.78
CA SER A 345 -21.03 1.98 11.40
C SER A 345 -19.69 2.53 11.89
N LEU A 346 -18.79 1.67 12.36
CA LEU A 346 -17.40 2.04 12.65
C LEU A 346 -16.70 2.63 11.41
N LEU A 347 -16.81 1.97 10.26
CA LEU A 347 -16.21 2.49 9.02
C LEU A 347 -16.86 3.80 8.57
N LYS A 348 -18.16 3.98 8.80
CA LYS A 348 -18.81 5.28 8.59
C LYS A 348 -18.25 6.37 9.51
N ASP A 349 -18.04 6.04 10.79
CA ASP A 349 -17.42 6.98 11.74
C ASP A 349 -16.02 7.40 11.27
N ILE A 350 -15.18 6.46 10.86
CA ILE A 350 -13.81 6.71 10.40
C ILE A 350 -13.76 7.52 9.10
N PHE A 351 -14.50 7.07 8.07
CA PHE A 351 -14.36 7.62 6.70
C PHE A 351 -15.24 8.83 6.42
N ASP A 352 -16.47 8.86 6.97
CA ASP A 352 -17.46 9.88 6.65
C ASP A 352 -17.54 10.92 7.78
N ASN A 353 -17.81 10.47 9.02
CA ASN A 353 -17.98 11.36 10.18
C ASN A 353 -16.66 11.92 10.70
N LYS A 354 -15.52 11.28 10.41
CA LYS A 354 -14.19 11.63 10.88
C LYS A 354 -14.07 11.65 12.41
N ILE A 355 -14.70 10.67 13.06
CA ILE A 355 -14.78 10.54 14.52
C ILE A 355 -13.91 9.37 14.96
N LEU A 356 -13.12 9.55 16.03
CA LEU A 356 -12.46 8.48 16.74
C LEU A 356 -13.48 7.80 17.64
N SER A 357 -13.89 6.58 17.28
CA SER A 357 -14.86 5.80 18.04
C SER A 357 -14.22 5.09 19.23
N ASP A 358 -15.05 4.73 20.22
CA ASP A 358 -14.60 3.94 21.39
C ASP A 358 -14.33 2.47 21.02
N ASP A 359 -15.08 1.94 20.06
CA ASP A 359 -14.84 0.62 19.48
C ASP A 359 -13.98 0.71 18.23
N PHE A 360 -13.36 -0.42 17.86
CA PHE A 360 -12.44 -0.52 16.74
C PHE A 360 -12.42 -1.93 16.15
N SER A 361 -11.77 -2.09 15.01
CA SER A 361 -11.33 -3.35 14.44
C SER A 361 -9.83 -3.28 14.21
N LEU A 362 -9.14 -4.42 14.28
CA LEU A 362 -7.69 -4.47 14.27
C LEU A 362 -7.18 -5.43 13.19
N TYR A 363 -6.10 -5.06 12.52
CA TYR A 363 -5.25 -5.99 11.83
C TYR A 363 -4.00 -6.25 12.68
N ILE A 364 -3.69 -7.52 12.90
CA ILE A 364 -2.61 -7.98 13.77
C ILE A 364 -1.65 -8.81 12.94
N HIS A 365 -0.40 -8.39 12.91
CA HIS A 365 0.70 -9.12 12.30
C HIS A 365 1.63 -9.63 13.40
N ARG A 366 1.85 -10.96 13.41
CA ARG A 366 2.76 -11.67 14.29
C ARG A 366 3.85 -12.35 13.44
N PRO A 367 4.92 -11.65 13.06
CA PRO A 367 5.97 -12.22 12.21
C PRO A 367 6.65 -13.43 12.83
N THR A 368 6.76 -13.49 14.16
CA THR A 368 7.32 -14.63 14.90
C THR A 368 6.55 -15.94 14.71
N ALA A 369 5.33 -15.92 14.16
CA ALA A 369 4.64 -17.14 13.72
C ALA A 369 5.38 -17.86 12.57
N THR A 370 6.20 -17.14 11.81
CA THR A 370 6.87 -17.65 10.60
C THR A 370 8.39 -17.51 10.70
N ASP A 371 8.89 -16.41 11.28
CA ASP A 371 10.32 -16.11 11.41
C ASP A 371 10.65 -15.68 12.84
N GLN A 372 11.28 -16.59 13.58
CA GLN A 372 11.63 -16.38 14.99
C GLN A 372 12.71 -15.29 15.20
N SER A 373 13.37 -14.81 14.13
CA SER A 373 14.39 -13.76 14.22
C SER A 373 13.83 -12.37 14.56
N PHE A 374 12.49 -12.23 14.62
CA PHE A 374 11.82 -10.99 14.96
C PHE A 374 11.76 -10.67 16.45
N ALA A 375 12.06 -11.64 17.30
CA ALA A 375 12.04 -11.45 18.74
C ALA A 375 13.11 -12.31 19.43
N PRO A 376 13.51 -12.00 20.66
CA PRO A 376 14.32 -12.88 21.50
C PRO A 376 13.65 -14.25 21.71
N LYS A 377 14.44 -15.27 22.01
CA LYS A 377 13.93 -16.63 22.24
C LYS A 377 12.83 -16.63 23.33
N GLY A 378 11.69 -17.24 23.02
CA GLY A 378 10.53 -17.32 23.93
C GLY A 378 9.64 -16.07 23.94
N CYS A 379 9.92 -15.09 23.09
CA CYS A 379 9.19 -13.85 22.93
C CYS A 379 8.42 -13.82 21.60
N ASP A 380 7.43 -12.93 21.50
CA ASP A 380 6.74 -12.59 20.25
C ASP A 380 6.84 -11.10 19.95
N SER A 381 6.89 -10.76 18.66
CA SER A 381 6.78 -9.41 18.14
C SER A 381 5.43 -9.21 17.47
N PHE A 382 4.82 -8.05 17.68
CA PHE A 382 3.51 -7.69 17.14
C PHE A 382 3.52 -6.30 16.49
N TYR A 383 2.77 -6.20 15.42
CA TYR A 383 2.29 -4.98 14.78
C TYR A 383 0.77 -5.03 14.80
N VAL A 384 0.12 -4.04 15.38
CA VAL A 384 -1.34 -3.95 15.50
C VAL A 384 -1.80 -2.65 14.88
N LEU A 385 -2.48 -2.74 13.73
CA LEU A 385 -3.04 -1.59 13.03
C LEU A 385 -4.51 -1.41 13.37
N CYS A 386 -4.85 -0.22 13.83
CA CYS A 386 -6.21 0.26 14.04
C CYS A 386 -6.52 1.33 12.99
N PRO A 387 -7.49 1.12 12.08
CA PRO A 387 -7.99 2.17 11.21
C PRO A 387 -8.63 3.28 12.05
N VAL A 388 -8.26 4.52 11.77
CA VAL A 388 -8.73 5.71 12.49
C VAL A 388 -9.05 6.84 11.51
N PRO A 389 -9.74 7.92 11.91
CA PRO A 389 -9.88 9.10 11.06
C PRO A 389 -8.52 9.67 10.65
N ASN A 390 -8.41 10.15 9.41
CA ASN A 390 -7.27 10.96 9.02
C ASN A 390 -7.35 12.36 9.65
N LEU A 391 -6.34 13.21 9.48
CA LEU A 391 -6.24 14.54 10.11
C LEU A 391 -7.29 15.57 9.63
N LEU A 392 -8.20 15.21 8.74
CA LEU A 392 -9.42 15.99 8.49
C LEU A 392 -10.46 15.84 9.63
N GLY A 393 -10.39 14.73 10.39
CA GLY A 393 -11.04 14.62 11.68
C GLY A 393 -10.22 15.41 12.72
N LYS A 394 -10.87 16.22 13.52
CA LYS A 394 -10.22 17.07 14.54
C LYS A 394 -9.87 16.26 15.79
N VAL A 395 -9.17 15.14 15.65
CA VAL A 395 -8.69 14.31 16.76
C VAL A 395 -7.37 14.88 17.24
N ASP A 396 -7.27 15.18 18.51
CA ASP A 396 -6.02 15.56 19.16
C ASP A 396 -5.20 14.32 19.50
N TRP A 397 -4.24 13.99 18.65
CA TRP A 397 -3.42 12.78 18.79
C TRP A 397 -2.40 12.85 19.93
N ASP A 398 -2.06 14.02 20.43
CA ASP A 398 -1.21 14.17 21.62
C ASP A 398 -1.98 13.74 22.88
N VAL A 399 -3.30 13.91 22.88
CA VAL A 399 -4.20 13.50 23.97
C VAL A 399 -4.72 12.07 23.77
N GLU A 400 -5.17 11.71 22.57
CA GLU A 400 -5.93 10.47 22.32
C GLU A 400 -5.07 9.22 22.07
N SER A 401 -3.77 9.37 21.77
CA SER A 401 -2.91 8.23 21.44
C SER A 401 -2.77 7.24 22.60
N ILE A 402 -2.52 7.72 23.82
CA ILE A 402 -2.36 6.87 25.00
C ILE A 402 -3.67 6.19 25.41
N PRO A 403 -4.81 6.89 25.51
CA PRO A 403 -6.11 6.26 25.72
C PRO A 403 -6.45 5.17 24.70
N LEU A 404 -6.25 5.43 23.40
CA LEU A 404 -6.52 4.46 22.34
C LEU A 404 -5.61 3.22 22.47
N LYS A 405 -4.30 3.44 22.68
CA LYS A 405 -3.34 2.36 22.93
C LYS A 405 -3.81 1.45 24.07
N ASN A 406 -4.19 2.06 25.20
CA ASN A 406 -4.61 1.31 26.38
C ASN A 406 -5.91 0.53 26.12
N ARG A 407 -6.89 1.10 25.41
CA ARG A 407 -8.12 0.39 24.98
C ARG A 407 -7.80 -0.81 24.08
N ILE A 408 -6.86 -0.65 23.13
CA ILE A 408 -6.44 -1.74 22.24
C ILE A 408 -5.81 -2.87 23.04
N ILE A 409 -4.84 -2.55 23.92
CA ILE A 409 -4.18 -3.55 24.77
C ILE A 409 -5.20 -4.27 25.64
N GLU A 410 -6.12 -3.53 26.25
CA GLU A 410 -7.17 -4.11 27.11
C GLU A 410 -8.11 -5.04 26.33
N ALA A 411 -8.53 -4.66 25.12
CA ALA A 411 -9.40 -5.48 24.28
C ALA A 411 -8.70 -6.78 23.87
N LEU A 412 -7.43 -6.72 23.49
CA LEU A 412 -6.63 -7.88 23.11
C LEU A 412 -6.36 -8.79 24.31
N ASP A 413 -6.06 -8.23 25.48
CA ASP A 413 -5.82 -8.94 26.74
C ASP A 413 -7.04 -9.76 27.16
N LYS A 414 -8.23 -9.16 27.08
CA LYS A 414 -9.52 -9.80 27.42
C LYS A 414 -10.00 -10.81 26.38
N SER A 415 -9.43 -10.83 25.19
CA SER A 415 -9.93 -11.66 24.09
C SER A 415 -8.92 -12.70 23.61
N ILE A 416 -8.02 -12.31 22.75
CA ILE A 416 -7.16 -13.25 22.00
C ILE A 416 -5.71 -13.35 22.48
N LEU A 417 -5.26 -12.40 23.31
CA LEU A 417 -3.90 -12.35 23.87
C LEU A 417 -3.95 -12.31 25.41
N PRO A 418 -4.38 -13.39 26.09
CA PRO A 418 -4.58 -13.39 27.54
C PRO A 418 -3.27 -13.07 28.29
N ASN A 419 -3.37 -12.23 29.32
CA ASN A 419 -2.28 -11.67 30.12
C ASN A 419 -1.31 -10.79 29.32
N LEU A 420 -1.79 -10.12 28.26
CA LEU A 420 -0.97 -9.26 27.41
C LEU A 420 -0.32 -8.14 28.21
N LYS A 421 -1.09 -7.47 29.08
CA LYS A 421 -0.62 -6.33 29.90
C LYS A 421 0.62 -6.67 30.74
N GLU A 422 0.69 -7.90 31.25
CA GLU A 422 1.79 -8.36 32.12
C GLU A 422 3.02 -8.80 31.30
N THR A 423 2.84 -9.12 30.03
CA THR A 423 3.87 -9.70 29.17
C THR A 423 4.53 -8.70 28.24
N ILE A 424 3.92 -7.54 27.97
CA ILE A 424 4.55 -6.47 27.18
C ILE A 424 5.85 -6.01 27.84
N CYS A 425 6.93 -5.96 27.08
CA CYS A 425 8.24 -5.49 27.54
C CYS A 425 8.87 -4.42 26.65
N GLU A 426 8.30 -4.18 25.50
CA GLU A 426 8.64 -3.12 24.56
C GLU A 426 7.35 -2.64 23.90
N GLU A 427 7.13 -1.32 23.81
CA GLU A 427 6.00 -0.78 23.05
C GLU A 427 6.27 0.62 22.53
N PHE A 428 5.71 0.92 21.37
CA PHE A 428 5.63 2.27 20.79
C PHE A 428 4.50 2.29 19.75
N TRP A 429 4.15 3.48 19.28
CA TRP A 429 3.09 3.65 18.28
C TRP A 429 3.40 4.73 17.28
N MET A 430 2.65 4.71 16.18
CA MET A 430 2.57 5.76 15.19
C MET A 430 1.11 6.19 15.00
N SER A 431 0.85 7.48 14.97
CA SER A 431 -0.44 8.11 14.74
C SER A 431 -0.55 8.70 13.32
N PRO A 432 -1.69 9.19 12.85
CA PRO A 432 -1.78 9.93 11.59
C PRO A 432 -0.86 11.16 11.50
N VAL A 433 -0.46 11.74 12.64
CA VAL A 433 0.52 12.83 12.69
C VAL A 433 1.89 12.33 12.25
N ASP A 434 2.30 11.16 12.70
CA ASP A 434 3.57 10.54 12.30
C ASP A 434 3.59 10.20 10.81
N PHE A 435 2.47 9.71 10.25
CA PHE A 435 2.34 9.49 8.81
C PHE A 435 2.48 10.78 8.00
N LYS A 436 1.93 11.90 8.48
CA LYS A 436 2.12 13.22 7.86
C LYS A 436 3.58 13.66 7.96
N ASN A 437 4.19 13.57 9.12
CA ASN A 437 5.52 14.11 9.38
C ASN A 437 6.62 13.24 8.75
N ASN A 438 6.55 11.92 8.91
CA ASN A 438 7.59 11.01 8.43
C ASN A 438 7.47 10.73 6.93
N TYR A 439 6.26 10.60 6.39
CA TYR A 439 6.04 10.20 5.00
C TYR A 439 5.41 11.30 4.13
N ARG A 440 5.20 12.51 4.66
CA ARG A 440 4.49 13.59 3.97
C ARG A 440 3.15 13.15 3.39
N SER A 441 2.47 12.23 4.07
CA SER A 441 1.13 11.80 3.69
C SER A 441 0.14 12.94 3.84
N THR A 442 -0.56 13.29 2.78
CA THR A 442 -1.59 14.34 2.80
C THR A 442 -2.65 13.99 3.84
N HIS A 443 -2.88 14.88 4.79
CA HIS A 443 -3.79 14.69 5.92
C HIS A 443 -3.51 13.44 6.78
N GLY A 444 -2.27 12.94 6.81
CA GLY A 444 -1.93 11.73 7.54
C GLY A 444 -2.65 10.46 7.05
N ALA A 445 -3.16 10.49 5.81
CA ALA A 445 -3.83 9.36 5.20
C ALA A 445 -2.87 8.18 4.97
N GLY A 446 -3.27 6.98 5.36
CA GLY A 446 -2.42 5.79 5.26
C GLY A 446 -2.10 5.38 3.82
N PHE A 447 -3.00 5.68 2.85
CA PHE A 447 -2.95 5.18 1.48
C PHE A 447 -3.21 6.26 0.41
N SER A 448 -3.01 7.56 0.73
CA SER A 448 -3.34 8.69 -0.16
C SER A 448 -4.85 8.83 -0.39
N ILE A 449 -5.29 9.07 -1.63
CA ILE A 449 -6.71 9.21 -1.98
C ILE A 449 -7.44 7.87 -1.96
N ALA A 450 -8.71 7.87 -1.49
CA ALA A 450 -9.54 6.68 -1.38
C ALA A 450 -9.88 6.06 -2.74
N PRO A 451 -9.99 4.72 -2.84
CA PRO A 451 -10.27 4.01 -4.08
C PRO A 451 -11.79 3.96 -4.38
N ILE A 452 -12.47 5.09 -4.34
CA ILE A 452 -13.86 5.22 -4.76
C ILE A 452 -13.96 5.31 -6.28
N PHE A 453 -15.13 5.06 -6.86
CA PHE A 453 -15.33 5.04 -8.31
C PHE A 453 -14.84 6.33 -8.99
N SER A 454 -15.21 7.49 -8.44
CA SER A 454 -14.84 8.81 -8.98
C SER A 454 -13.35 9.18 -8.77
N GLN A 455 -12.55 8.32 -8.15
CA GLN A 455 -11.12 8.49 -7.91
C GLN A 455 -10.31 7.25 -8.29
N SER A 456 -10.84 6.43 -9.20
CA SER A 456 -10.20 5.20 -9.71
C SER A 456 -9.98 5.29 -11.21
N ALA A 457 -9.07 4.49 -11.75
CA ALA A 457 -8.72 4.43 -13.17
C ALA A 457 -8.36 5.84 -13.71
N TRP A 458 -9.04 6.32 -14.77
CA TRP A 458 -8.79 7.63 -15.38
C TRP A 458 -9.04 8.82 -14.43
N PHE A 459 -9.90 8.67 -13.44
CA PHE A 459 -10.19 9.72 -12.43
C PHE A 459 -9.15 9.80 -11.31
N ARG A 460 -8.16 8.88 -11.28
CA ARG A 460 -7.04 8.93 -10.35
C ARG A 460 -5.91 9.79 -10.92
N TYR A 461 -4.95 10.24 -10.09
CA TYR A 461 -3.76 10.91 -10.61
C TYR A 461 -3.08 10.03 -11.66
N HIS A 462 -2.78 10.63 -12.82
CA HIS A 462 -2.13 9.93 -13.93
C HIS A 462 -0.66 9.68 -13.63
N ASN A 463 -0.10 8.62 -14.23
CA ASN A 463 1.33 8.31 -14.11
C ASN A 463 2.22 9.32 -14.85
N LYS A 464 1.70 10.02 -15.88
CA LYS A 464 2.33 11.18 -16.50
C LYS A 464 1.48 12.41 -16.21
N ASP A 465 2.10 13.51 -15.79
CA ASP A 465 1.38 14.76 -15.59
C ASP A 465 0.81 15.26 -16.93
N PRO A 466 -0.48 15.69 -17.00
CA PRO A 466 -1.10 16.12 -18.24
C PRO A 466 -0.61 17.48 -18.74
N HIS A 467 0.19 18.22 -17.96
CA HIS A 467 0.63 19.58 -18.25
C HIS A 467 2.14 19.80 -18.11
N ILE A 468 2.85 18.83 -17.53
CA ILE A 468 4.30 18.90 -17.34
C ILE A 468 4.91 17.68 -18.02
N ASP A 469 5.60 17.91 -19.12
CA ASP A 469 5.99 16.87 -20.07
C ASP A 469 6.96 15.84 -19.49
N ASN A 470 7.78 16.24 -18.53
CA ASN A 470 8.82 15.41 -17.91
C ASN A 470 8.52 15.02 -16.45
N LEU A 471 7.25 15.14 -16.00
CA LEU A 471 6.84 14.77 -14.65
C LEU A 471 5.99 13.50 -14.66
N TYR A 472 6.41 12.52 -13.85
CA TYR A 472 5.77 11.23 -13.71
C TYR A 472 5.51 10.89 -12.24
N PHE A 473 4.48 10.05 -11.98
CA PHE A 473 4.11 9.58 -10.65
C PHE A 473 4.11 8.05 -10.59
N ALA A 474 4.90 7.49 -9.70
CA ALA A 474 4.90 6.07 -9.36
C ALA A 474 4.56 5.90 -7.87
N ALA A 475 3.29 6.11 -7.50
CA ALA A 475 2.88 6.33 -6.11
C ALA A 475 1.52 5.73 -5.79
N ALA A 476 1.24 5.55 -4.49
CA ALA A 476 -0.05 5.06 -4.00
C ALA A 476 -1.25 5.93 -4.44
N GLY A 477 -1.06 7.25 -4.58
CA GLY A 477 -2.07 8.17 -5.07
C GLY A 477 -2.27 8.18 -6.58
N ALA A 478 -1.32 7.63 -7.36
CA ALA A 478 -1.41 7.53 -8.83
C ALA A 478 -2.07 6.21 -9.26
N HIS A 479 -2.41 6.09 -10.55
CA HIS A 479 -2.90 4.84 -11.14
C HIS A 479 -1.81 3.73 -11.07
N PRO A 480 -2.15 2.45 -10.84
CA PRO A 480 -3.48 1.89 -10.57
C PRO A 480 -3.98 2.09 -9.14
N GLY A 481 -3.12 2.43 -8.19
CA GLY A 481 -3.51 2.72 -6.83
C GLY A 481 -2.55 2.22 -5.76
N ALA A 482 -3.02 2.24 -4.50
CA ALA A 482 -2.27 1.80 -3.35
C ALA A 482 -2.12 0.27 -3.28
N GLY A 483 -1.22 -0.19 -2.42
CA GLY A 483 -0.81 -1.58 -2.26
C GLY A 483 0.47 -1.90 -3.03
N VAL A 484 1.19 -2.93 -2.60
CA VAL A 484 2.49 -3.31 -3.22
C VAL A 484 2.35 -3.59 -4.71
N PRO A 485 1.39 -4.43 -5.17
CA PRO A 485 1.20 -4.67 -6.61
C PRO A 485 0.86 -3.37 -7.36
N GLY A 486 0.08 -2.48 -6.75
CA GLY A 486 -0.32 -1.21 -7.34
C GLY A 486 0.87 -0.29 -7.62
N VAL A 487 1.74 -0.07 -6.62
CA VAL A 487 2.88 0.84 -6.78
C VAL A 487 3.98 0.27 -7.69
N LEU A 488 4.17 -1.05 -7.70
CA LEU A 488 5.09 -1.71 -8.62
C LEU A 488 4.58 -1.64 -10.08
N SER A 489 3.29 -1.85 -10.30
CA SER A 489 2.65 -1.66 -11.61
C SER A 489 2.70 -0.20 -12.05
N SER A 490 2.55 0.76 -11.12
CA SER A 490 2.70 2.19 -11.39
C SER A 490 4.09 2.52 -11.95
N ALA A 491 5.16 1.93 -11.40
CA ALA A 491 6.52 2.07 -11.92
C ALA A 491 6.68 1.46 -13.33
N LYS A 492 6.02 0.34 -13.60
CA LYS A 492 6.00 -0.30 -14.93
C LYS A 492 5.30 0.56 -15.98
N ILE A 493 4.22 1.24 -15.59
CA ILE A 493 3.55 2.23 -16.45
C ILE A 493 4.49 3.40 -16.74
N VAL A 494 5.17 3.96 -15.73
CA VAL A 494 6.14 5.05 -15.93
C VAL A 494 7.23 4.65 -16.91
N GLU A 495 7.80 3.46 -16.79
CA GLU A 495 8.75 2.91 -17.75
C GLU A 495 8.20 2.93 -19.18
N SER A 496 6.95 2.46 -19.38
CA SER A 496 6.31 2.40 -20.69
C SER A 496 6.00 3.78 -21.31
N LEU A 497 5.88 4.82 -20.47
CA LEU A 497 5.60 6.20 -20.90
C LEU A 497 6.88 7.00 -21.22
N ILE A 498 8.04 6.53 -20.76
CA ILE A 498 9.35 7.15 -20.97
C ILE A 498 10.07 6.50 -22.17
N LYS A 499 9.84 5.20 -22.43
CA LYS A 499 10.29 4.53 -23.67
C LYS A 499 9.74 5.24 -24.90
#